data_c22628d849abcb64826e74f24ba9d1dc
#
_entry.id   c22628d849abcb64826e74f24ba9d1dc
#
_cell.length_a   1.000
_cell.length_b   1.000
_cell.length_c   1.000
_cell.angle_alpha   90.00
_cell.angle_beta   90.00
_cell.angle_gamma   90.00
#
_symmetry.space_group_name_H-M   'P 1'
#
loop_
_entity.id
_entity.type
_entity.pdbx_description
1 polymer ?
#
loop_
_entity_poly.entity_id
_entity_poly.type
_entity_poly.pdbx_seq_one_letter_code
_entity_poly.pdbx_strand_id
1 'polypeptide(L)'
;LPLDLPGVVAETENGMPGRSHRTMLAPIVSSPRALSVVTKYWMKKYDRKPDFIVAEGPLAGGHLGFKREELDAYTPENYERELTAMIRQAAELGIPLIAAGGIYDRRDLEHCLSLGAAGVQLGTRFVTTEECDAAEAYKQAYLSARKEDIVIVKSPVGMPGRAIQNAFLEKVAAGERFMTG
;
A
#
# COMPACT_ATOMS: atom_id res chain seq x y z
N LEU A 1 -0.09 -10.70 5.08
CA LEU A 1 0.60 -11.04 3.84
C LEU A 1 -0.24 -12.02 3.01
N PRO A 2 -0.36 -11.84 1.69
CA PRO A 2 -1.19 -12.68 0.81
C PRO A 2 -0.46 -13.99 0.43
N LEU A 3 -0.18 -14.84 1.42
CA LEU A 3 0.68 -16.00 1.24
C LEU A 3 0.09 -17.04 0.27
N ASP A 4 -1.22 -17.25 0.29
CA ASP A 4 -1.87 -18.28 -0.54
C ASP A 4 -2.49 -17.74 -1.85
N LEU A 5 -2.29 -16.47 -2.16
CA LEU A 5 -2.83 -15.83 -3.35
C LEU A 5 -2.50 -16.57 -4.67
N PRO A 6 -1.28 -17.08 -4.92
CA PRO A 6 -0.99 -17.81 -6.14
C PRO A 6 -1.84 -19.07 -6.30
N GLY A 7 -2.11 -19.80 -5.22
CA GLY A 7 -2.97 -20.98 -5.24
C GLY A 7 -4.41 -20.63 -5.59
N VAL A 8 -4.98 -19.64 -4.92
CA VAL A 8 -6.36 -19.17 -5.17
C VAL A 8 -6.53 -18.71 -6.62
N VAL A 9 -5.57 -17.95 -7.15
CA VAL A 9 -5.63 -17.48 -8.53
C VAL A 9 -5.51 -18.65 -9.52
N ALA A 10 -4.61 -19.60 -9.29
CA ALA A 10 -4.47 -20.78 -10.15
C ALA A 10 -5.76 -21.63 -10.17
N GLU A 11 -6.40 -21.86 -9.03
CA GLU A 11 -7.70 -22.54 -8.95
C GLU A 11 -8.79 -21.81 -9.73
N THR A 12 -8.85 -20.49 -9.59
CA THR A 12 -9.82 -19.65 -10.31
C THR A 12 -9.58 -19.69 -11.83
N GLU A 13 -8.34 -19.58 -12.26
CA GLU A 13 -7.96 -19.60 -13.69
C GLU A 13 -8.25 -20.97 -14.33
N ASN A 14 -8.03 -22.07 -13.63
CA ASN A 14 -8.35 -23.41 -14.10
C ASN A 14 -9.85 -23.63 -14.32
N GLY A 15 -10.70 -22.90 -13.59
CA GLY A 15 -12.16 -22.91 -13.77
C GLY A 15 -12.69 -22.03 -14.92
N MET A 16 -11.82 -21.27 -15.61
CA MET A 16 -12.19 -20.32 -16.68
C MET A 16 -11.63 -20.74 -18.05
N PRO A 17 -12.28 -21.67 -18.76
CA PRO A 17 -11.82 -22.11 -20.09
C PRO A 17 -11.85 -20.93 -21.08
N GLY A 18 -10.80 -20.82 -21.90
CA GLY A 18 -10.70 -19.81 -22.98
C GLY A 18 -10.00 -18.52 -22.57
N ARG A 19 -9.47 -18.40 -21.36
CA ARG A 19 -8.66 -17.25 -20.93
C ARG A 19 -7.28 -17.29 -21.59
N SER A 20 -6.93 -16.23 -22.33
CA SER A 20 -5.67 -16.12 -23.07
C SER A 20 -4.52 -15.54 -22.25
N HIS A 21 -4.79 -14.98 -21.08
CA HIS A 21 -3.79 -14.26 -20.27
C HIS A 21 -3.77 -14.73 -18.82
N ARG A 22 -2.56 -14.93 -18.30
CA ARG A 22 -2.31 -15.20 -16.88
C ARG A 22 -2.51 -13.93 -16.06
N THR A 23 -3.16 -14.04 -14.89
CA THR A 23 -3.26 -12.94 -13.94
C THR A 23 -1.88 -12.60 -13.37
N MET A 24 -1.50 -11.33 -13.45
CA MET A 24 -0.30 -10.83 -12.80
C MET A 24 -0.54 -10.66 -11.31
N LEU A 25 0.42 -11.08 -10.50
CA LEU A 25 0.35 -11.04 -9.04
C LEU A 25 1.36 -10.06 -8.48
N ALA A 26 0.85 -9.06 -7.76
CA ALA A 26 1.65 -8.00 -7.17
C ALA A 26 1.35 -7.88 -5.66
N PRO A 27 2.13 -8.54 -4.78
CA PRO A 27 1.95 -8.39 -3.35
C PRO A 27 2.38 -6.99 -2.90
N ILE A 28 1.65 -6.44 -1.92
CA ILE A 28 2.02 -5.20 -1.22
C ILE A 28 2.81 -5.60 0.02
N VAL A 29 3.97 -4.97 0.22
CA VAL A 29 4.86 -5.19 1.37
C VAL A 29 5.32 -3.86 1.94
N SER A 30 5.59 -3.83 3.25
CA SER A 30 6.02 -2.62 3.94
C SER A 30 7.41 -2.73 4.58
N SER A 31 8.12 -3.84 4.33
CA SER A 31 9.48 -4.06 4.84
C SER A 31 10.26 -5.10 4.04
N PRO A 32 11.61 -5.09 4.09
CA PRO A 32 12.46 -6.12 3.47
C PRO A 32 12.15 -7.53 3.99
N ARG A 33 11.78 -7.64 5.28
CA ARG A 33 11.38 -8.92 5.87
C ARG A 33 10.08 -9.45 5.25
N ALA A 34 9.08 -8.60 5.08
CA ALA A 34 7.81 -8.98 4.46
C ALA A 34 8.01 -9.42 3.00
N LEU A 35 8.86 -8.72 2.25
CA LEU A 35 9.26 -9.08 0.90
C LEU A 35 9.90 -10.47 0.86
N SER A 36 10.90 -10.74 1.74
CA SER A 36 11.53 -12.05 1.85
C SER A 36 10.53 -13.18 2.16
N VAL A 37 9.61 -12.93 3.08
CA VAL A 37 8.61 -13.94 3.49
C VAL A 37 7.70 -14.30 2.33
N VAL A 38 7.13 -13.30 1.65
CA VAL A 38 6.20 -13.54 0.52
C VAL A 38 6.92 -14.24 -0.62
N THR A 39 8.07 -13.75 -1.06
CA THR A 39 8.78 -14.30 -2.21
C THR A 39 9.26 -15.72 -1.97
N LYS A 40 9.86 -16.00 -0.81
CA LYS A 40 10.30 -17.36 -0.46
C LYS A 40 9.13 -18.33 -0.34
N TYR A 41 8.03 -17.91 0.28
CA TYR A 41 6.84 -18.76 0.44
C TYR A 41 6.22 -19.11 -0.91
N TRP A 42 6.00 -18.10 -1.78
CA TRP A 42 5.41 -18.31 -3.10
C TRP A 42 6.29 -19.22 -3.96
N MET A 43 7.60 -18.98 -3.97
CA MET A 43 8.53 -19.84 -4.72
C MET A 43 8.55 -21.27 -4.19
N LYS A 44 8.58 -21.45 -2.86
CA LYS A 44 8.64 -22.80 -2.25
C LYS A 44 7.36 -23.60 -2.44
N LYS A 45 6.19 -22.96 -2.28
CA LYS A 45 4.90 -23.65 -2.26
C LYS A 45 4.25 -23.73 -3.65
N TYR A 46 4.45 -22.73 -4.48
CA TYR A 46 3.72 -22.58 -5.74
C TYR A 46 4.62 -22.49 -6.97
N ASP A 47 5.93 -22.57 -6.80
CA ASP A 47 6.91 -22.31 -7.86
C ASP A 47 6.61 -21.01 -8.64
N ARG A 48 6.20 -19.98 -7.90
CA ARG A 48 5.67 -18.73 -8.44
C ARG A 48 6.38 -17.52 -7.86
N LYS A 49 6.99 -16.67 -8.73
CA LYS A 49 7.47 -15.35 -8.36
C LYS A 49 6.36 -14.31 -8.50
N PRO A 50 6.34 -13.25 -7.68
CA PRO A 50 5.59 -12.04 -8.01
C PRO A 50 5.97 -11.50 -9.38
N ASP A 51 5.01 -10.95 -10.11
CA ASP A 51 5.28 -10.28 -11.39
C ASP A 51 5.90 -8.90 -11.16
N PHE A 52 5.48 -8.23 -10.11
CA PHE A 52 6.12 -7.05 -9.52
C PHE A 52 5.76 -6.97 -8.03
N ILE A 53 6.38 -6.06 -7.30
CA ILE A 53 6.14 -5.82 -5.88
C ILE A 53 5.73 -4.36 -5.71
N VAL A 54 4.74 -4.09 -4.84
CA VAL A 54 4.44 -2.74 -4.37
C VAL A 54 5.02 -2.59 -2.97
N ALA A 55 5.99 -1.68 -2.82
CA ALA A 55 6.53 -1.31 -1.51
C ALA A 55 5.74 -0.11 -0.96
N GLU A 56 4.89 -0.37 0.02
CA GLU A 56 4.06 0.66 0.63
C GLU A 56 4.77 1.31 1.81
N GLY A 57 4.98 2.61 1.70
CA GLY A 57 5.62 3.42 2.74
C GLY A 57 4.68 3.87 3.86
N PRO A 58 5.24 4.34 4.98
CA PRO A 58 4.49 4.75 6.17
C PRO A 58 3.62 5.99 5.96
N LEU A 59 3.78 6.74 4.86
CA LEU A 59 2.96 7.89 4.49
C LEU A 59 1.78 7.54 3.56
N ALA A 60 1.53 6.26 3.31
CA ALA A 60 0.37 5.84 2.52
C ALA A 60 -0.95 6.22 3.21
N GLY A 61 -2.00 6.39 2.42
CA GLY A 61 -3.38 6.57 2.89
C GLY A 61 -4.07 5.23 3.13
N GLY A 62 -5.11 5.21 3.94
CA GLY A 62 -5.85 4.00 4.26
C GLY A 62 -5.13 3.09 5.26
N HIS A 63 -5.33 1.76 5.15
CA HIS A 63 -4.70 0.80 6.04
C HIS A 63 -3.18 0.73 5.82
N LEU A 64 -2.44 0.65 6.92
CA LEU A 64 -0.98 0.67 6.92
C LEU A 64 -0.43 -0.68 7.38
N GLY A 65 0.56 -1.21 6.67
CA GLY A 65 1.27 -2.44 7.01
C GLY A 65 2.33 -2.27 8.10
N PHE A 66 2.20 -1.24 8.94
CA PHE A 66 3.11 -0.87 10.03
C PHE A 66 2.41 -0.97 11.38
N LYS A 67 3.16 -1.17 12.45
CA LYS A 67 2.66 -0.98 13.81
C LYS A 67 2.59 0.50 14.14
N ARG A 68 1.78 0.87 15.14
CA ARG A 68 1.63 2.26 15.57
C ARG A 68 2.98 2.87 15.99
N GLU A 69 3.76 2.11 16.75
CA GLU A 69 5.06 2.55 17.27
C GLU A 69 6.08 2.78 16.14
N GLU A 70 5.99 2.01 15.05
CA GLU A 70 6.83 2.17 13.86
C GLU A 70 6.48 3.45 13.11
N LEU A 71 5.18 3.80 13.05
CA LEU A 71 4.71 5.04 12.44
C LEU A 71 5.13 6.27 13.26
N ASP A 72 5.10 6.17 14.59
CA ASP A 72 5.50 7.24 15.50
C ASP A 72 7.03 7.46 15.47
N ALA A 73 7.81 6.41 15.20
CA ALA A 73 9.26 6.44 15.05
C ALA A 73 9.76 6.74 13.63
N TYR A 74 8.85 6.99 12.69
CA TYR A 74 9.18 7.24 11.29
C TYR A 74 10.07 8.46 11.12
N THR A 75 11.11 8.29 10.30
CA THR A 75 11.85 9.40 9.68
C THR A 75 12.03 9.14 8.19
N PRO A 76 12.11 10.20 7.34
CA PRO A 76 12.34 10.03 5.90
C PRO A 76 13.58 9.18 5.60
N GLU A 77 14.67 9.40 6.33
CA GLU A 77 15.96 8.72 6.15
C GLU A 77 15.88 7.23 6.49
N ASN A 78 15.11 6.88 7.55
CA ASN A 78 14.90 5.48 7.93
C ASN A 78 14.12 4.73 6.85
N TYR A 79 13.05 5.36 6.34
CA TYR A 79 12.26 4.75 5.29
C TYR A 79 13.02 4.62 3.96
N GLU A 80 13.79 5.64 3.58
CA GLU A 80 14.60 5.58 2.35
C GLU A 80 15.59 4.41 2.38
N ARG A 81 16.23 4.14 3.53
CA ARG A 81 17.08 2.97 3.70
C ARG A 81 16.32 1.66 3.51
N GLU A 82 15.11 1.55 4.07
CA GLU A 82 14.28 0.37 3.92
C GLU A 82 13.77 0.19 2.49
N LEU A 83 13.33 1.27 1.85
CA LEU A 83 12.93 1.26 0.45
C LEU A 83 14.09 0.83 -0.46
N THR A 84 15.28 1.41 -0.26
CA THR A 84 16.48 1.04 -1.01
C THR A 84 16.85 -0.43 -0.80
N ALA A 85 16.71 -0.94 0.42
CA ALA A 85 16.96 -2.35 0.72
C ALA A 85 15.94 -3.26 0.01
N MET A 86 14.65 -2.89 -0.01
CA MET A 86 13.63 -3.64 -0.76
C MET A 86 13.86 -3.61 -2.27
N ILE A 87 14.23 -2.45 -2.83
CA ILE A 87 14.56 -2.32 -4.25
C ILE A 87 15.71 -3.25 -4.63
N ARG A 88 16.78 -3.23 -3.86
CA ARG A 88 17.96 -4.10 -4.09
C ARG A 88 17.60 -5.57 -4.02
N GLN A 89 16.86 -5.96 -2.98
CA GLN A 89 16.40 -7.34 -2.80
C GLN A 89 15.49 -7.82 -3.94
N ALA A 90 14.58 -6.96 -4.41
CA ALA A 90 13.71 -7.28 -5.54
C ALA A 90 14.52 -7.42 -6.84
N ALA A 91 15.51 -6.54 -7.07
CA ALA A 91 16.40 -6.59 -8.22
C ALA A 91 17.21 -7.88 -8.26
N GLU A 92 17.75 -8.37 -7.13
CA GLU A 92 18.44 -9.66 -7.02
C GLU A 92 17.55 -10.85 -7.43
N LEU A 93 16.25 -10.74 -7.25
CA LEU A 93 15.25 -11.74 -7.65
C LEU A 93 14.74 -11.55 -9.10
N GLY A 94 15.16 -10.47 -9.77
CA GLY A 94 14.67 -10.08 -11.09
C GLY A 94 13.21 -9.64 -11.07
N ILE A 95 12.72 -9.03 -9.97
CA ILE A 95 11.34 -8.60 -9.78
C ILE A 95 11.29 -7.07 -9.77
N PRO A 96 10.50 -6.40 -10.66
CA PRO A 96 10.30 -4.97 -10.60
C PRO A 96 9.64 -4.55 -9.28
N LEU A 97 10.09 -3.42 -8.70
CA LEU A 97 9.48 -2.85 -7.50
C LEU A 97 8.88 -1.48 -7.80
N ILE A 98 7.64 -1.29 -7.37
CA ILE A 98 6.87 -0.05 -7.44
C ILE A 98 6.84 0.57 -6.05
N ALA A 99 7.33 1.81 -5.91
CA ALA A 99 7.25 2.53 -4.64
C ALA A 99 5.87 3.19 -4.47
N ALA A 100 5.31 3.13 -3.26
CA ALA A 100 4.00 3.69 -2.93
C ALA A 100 4.02 4.37 -1.56
N GLY A 101 3.13 5.35 -1.37
CA GLY A 101 2.94 6.06 -0.11
C GLY A 101 3.77 7.33 0.02
N GLY A 102 3.09 8.47 0.14
CA GLY A 102 3.71 9.78 0.32
C GLY A 102 4.25 10.43 -0.95
N ILE A 103 4.06 9.82 -2.11
CA ILE A 103 4.50 10.33 -3.40
C ILE A 103 3.44 11.31 -3.92
N TYR A 104 3.82 12.55 -4.14
CA TYR A 104 2.89 13.61 -4.47
C TYR A 104 3.20 14.33 -5.78
N ASP A 105 4.46 14.64 -6.05
CA ASP A 105 4.86 15.42 -7.21
C ASP A 105 5.94 14.71 -8.05
N ARG A 106 6.39 15.41 -9.10
CA ARG A 106 7.42 14.90 -10.01
C ARG A 106 8.75 14.64 -9.32
N ARG A 107 9.12 15.42 -8.30
CA ARG A 107 10.39 15.26 -7.59
C ARG A 107 10.37 13.98 -6.78
N ASP A 108 9.25 13.69 -6.12
CA ASP A 108 9.10 12.43 -5.38
C ASP A 108 9.20 11.22 -6.31
N LEU A 109 8.56 11.31 -7.50
CA LEU A 109 8.64 10.28 -8.53
C LEU A 109 10.07 10.09 -9.01
N GLU A 110 10.75 11.16 -9.41
CA GLU A 110 12.14 11.12 -9.91
C GLU A 110 13.10 10.60 -8.82
N HIS A 111 12.85 10.97 -7.56
CA HIS A 111 13.62 10.45 -6.43
C HIS A 111 13.45 8.93 -6.30
N CYS A 112 12.24 8.39 -6.29
CA CYS A 112 12.02 6.94 -6.24
C CYS A 112 12.68 6.21 -7.42
N LEU A 113 12.58 6.74 -8.63
CA LEU A 113 13.26 6.18 -9.81
C LEU A 113 14.78 6.22 -9.67
N SER A 114 15.35 7.29 -9.09
CA SER A 114 16.79 7.41 -8.86
C SER A 114 17.33 6.39 -7.84
N LEU A 115 16.48 5.95 -6.89
CA LEU A 115 16.80 4.86 -5.97
C LEU A 115 16.75 3.47 -6.64
N GLY A 116 16.22 3.38 -7.86
CA GLY A 116 16.12 2.15 -8.64
C GLY A 116 14.72 1.51 -8.65
N ALA A 117 13.68 2.19 -8.15
CA ALA A 117 12.31 1.73 -8.32
C ALA A 117 11.93 1.68 -9.81
N ALA A 118 11.16 0.67 -10.22
CA ALA A 118 10.67 0.53 -11.59
C ALA A 118 9.51 1.48 -11.92
N GLY A 119 8.88 2.07 -10.90
CA GLY A 119 7.78 3.00 -11.02
C GLY A 119 7.26 3.41 -9.66
N VAL A 120 6.16 4.17 -9.66
CA VAL A 120 5.48 4.63 -8.44
C VAL A 120 3.98 4.39 -8.52
N GLN A 121 3.34 4.23 -7.35
CA GLN A 121 1.90 4.16 -7.20
C GLN A 121 1.42 5.37 -6.39
N LEU A 122 0.48 6.10 -6.96
CA LEU A 122 -0.19 7.24 -6.33
C LEU A 122 -1.69 6.92 -6.22
N GLY A 123 -2.28 7.23 -5.06
CA GLY A 123 -3.72 7.10 -4.83
C GLY A 123 -4.34 8.46 -4.52
N THR A 124 -4.06 9.00 -3.35
CA THR A 124 -4.64 10.24 -2.80
C THR A 124 -4.53 11.42 -3.76
N ARG A 125 -3.44 11.53 -4.52
CA ARG A 125 -3.23 12.61 -5.49
C ARG A 125 -4.32 12.67 -6.56
N PHE A 126 -4.87 11.51 -6.96
CA PHE A 126 -5.88 11.43 -8.01
C PHE A 126 -7.32 11.54 -7.50
N VAL A 127 -7.54 11.53 -6.18
CA VAL A 127 -8.90 11.69 -5.60
C VAL A 127 -9.55 13.01 -6.03
N THR A 128 -8.77 14.07 -6.17
CA THR A 128 -9.26 15.43 -6.46
C THR A 128 -9.26 15.78 -7.95
N THR A 129 -9.01 14.82 -8.83
CA THR A 129 -9.04 15.02 -10.28
C THR A 129 -10.47 14.96 -10.83
N GLU A 130 -10.66 15.48 -12.03
CA GLU A 130 -11.96 15.44 -12.71
C GLU A 130 -12.37 14.00 -13.07
N GLU A 131 -11.40 13.16 -13.41
CA GLU A 131 -11.60 11.76 -13.80
C GLU A 131 -12.02 10.86 -12.62
N CYS A 132 -11.78 11.29 -11.38
CA CYS A 132 -12.25 10.55 -10.20
C CYS A 132 -13.76 10.71 -10.06
N ASP A 133 -14.48 9.59 -9.97
CA ASP A 133 -15.94 9.54 -9.82
C ASP A 133 -16.43 9.73 -8.37
N ALA A 134 -15.53 10.06 -7.43
CA ALA A 134 -15.88 10.35 -6.05
C ALA A 134 -16.81 11.58 -5.97
N ALA A 135 -17.75 11.55 -5.03
CA ALA A 135 -18.65 12.68 -4.77
C ALA A 135 -17.88 13.97 -4.51
N GLU A 136 -18.38 15.11 -5.00
CA GLU A 136 -17.72 16.41 -4.85
C GLU A 136 -17.39 16.76 -3.39
N ALA A 137 -18.30 16.48 -2.46
CA ALA A 137 -18.06 16.70 -1.04
C ALA A 137 -16.85 15.91 -0.50
N TYR A 138 -16.60 14.71 -1.05
CA TYR A 138 -15.43 13.91 -0.70
C TYR A 138 -14.15 14.54 -1.25
N LYS A 139 -14.15 15.01 -2.50
CA LYS A 139 -13.01 15.73 -3.10
C LYS A 139 -12.69 17.01 -2.33
N GLN A 140 -13.72 17.77 -1.93
CA GLN A 140 -13.57 18.99 -1.13
C GLN A 140 -12.97 18.72 0.25
N ALA A 141 -13.30 17.60 0.89
CA ALA A 141 -12.66 17.20 2.13
C ALA A 141 -11.13 17.02 1.98
N TYR A 142 -10.67 16.46 0.85
CA TYR A 142 -9.24 16.36 0.56
C TYR A 142 -8.59 17.71 0.26
N LEU A 143 -9.27 18.58 -0.49
CA LEU A 143 -8.74 19.89 -0.86
C LEU A 143 -8.63 20.84 0.32
N SER A 144 -9.54 20.74 1.29
CA SER A 144 -9.57 21.58 2.49
C SER A 144 -8.73 21.05 3.64
N ALA A 145 -8.37 19.75 3.63
CA ALA A 145 -7.60 19.12 4.68
C ALA A 145 -6.19 19.71 4.80
N ARG A 146 -5.76 19.95 6.03
CA ARG A 146 -4.41 20.37 6.40
C ARG A 146 -3.64 19.19 6.97
N LYS A 147 -2.34 19.36 7.18
CA LYS A 147 -1.49 18.31 7.76
C LYS A 147 -1.98 17.87 9.15
N GLU A 148 -2.52 18.81 9.92
CA GLU A 148 -3.04 18.60 11.28
C GLU A 148 -4.31 17.76 11.29
N ASP A 149 -5.05 17.76 10.18
CA ASP A 149 -6.29 16.97 10.02
C ASP A 149 -6.01 15.50 9.68
N ILE A 150 -4.75 15.15 9.40
CA ILE A 150 -4.36 13.79 9.08
C ILE A 150 -4.05 13.02 10.37
N VAL A 151 -4.84 11.98 10.62
CA VAL A 151 -4.74 11.18 11.85
C VAL A 151 -4.47 9.70 11.56
N ILE A 152 -3.85 9.02 12.51
CA ILE A 152 -3.74 7.56 12.50
C ILE A 152 -4.80 7.00 13.42
N VAL A 153 -5.72 6.25 12.85
CA VAL A 153 -6.83 5.60 13.56
C VAL A 153 -6.60 4.09 13.64
N LYS A 154 -7.21 3.45 14.62
CA LYS A 154 -7.33 1.99 14.66
C LYS A 154 -8.57 1.60 13.86
N SER A 155 -8.39 0.92 12.74
CA SER A 155 -9.50 0.46 11.92
C SER A 155 -10.29 -0.66 12.60
N PRO A 156 -11.54 -0.94 12.18
CA PRO A 156 -12.32 -2.06 12.72
C PRO A 156 -11.63 -3.42 12.57
N VAL A 157 -10.75 -3.59 11.58
CA VAL A 157 -9.97 -4.81 11.38
C VAL A 157 -8.69 -4.86 12.21
N GLY A 158 -8.48 -3.87 13.10
CA GLY A 158 -7.37 -3.86 14.06
C GLY A 158 -6.04 -3.29 13.52
N MET A 159 -5.96 -2.92 12.26
CA MET A 159 -4.77 -2.31 11.66
C MET A 159 -4.78 -0.79 11.84
N PRO A 160 -3.61 -0.13 11.97
CA PRO A 160 -3.54 1.32 11.84
C PRO A 160 -4.02 1.76 10.45
N GLY A 161 -4.72 2.89 10.41
CA GLY A 161 -5.15 3.49 9.15
C GLY A 161 -4.94 5.00 9.16
N ARG A 162 -4.52 5.57 8.04
CA ARG A 162 -4.39 7.02 7.86
C ARG A 162 -5.68 7.57 7.28
N ALA A 163 -6.24 8.58 7.94
CA ALA A 163 -7.50 9.18 7.55
C ALA A 163 -7.49 10.69 7.76
N ILE A 164 -8.43 11.39 7.12
CA ILE A 164 -8.74 12.80 7.42
C ILE A 164 -9.70 12.80 8.61
N GLN A 165 -9.38 13.58 9.65
CA GLN A 165 -10.23 13.77 10.84
C GLN A 165 -11.61 14.27 10.42
N ASN A 166 -12.65 13.69 11.00
CA ASN A 166 -14.04 14.09 10.79
C ASN A 166 -14.89 13.76 12.02
N ALA A 167 -16.14 14.26 12.03
CA ALA A 167 -17.06 14.07 13.16
C ALA A 167 -17.34 12.58 13.50
N PHE A 168 -17.27 11.67 12.52
CA PHE A 168 -17.42 10.25 12.77
C PHE A 168 -16.22 9.69 13.55
N LEU A 169 -14.99 10.04 13.15
CA LEU A 169 -13.79 9.62 13.82
C LEU A 169 -13.67 10.20 15.23
N GLU A 170 -14.16 11.40 15.46
CA GLU A 170 -14.25 12.01 16.80
C GLU A 170 -15.14 11.18 17.72
N LYS A 171 -16.31 10.78 17.25
CA LYS A 171 -17.22 9.91 17.99
C LYS A 171 -16.63 8.55 18.29
N VAL A 172 -15.96 7.92 17.30
CA VAL A 172 -15.24 6.66 17.49
C VAL A 172 -14.13 6.80 18.55
N ALA A 173 -13.38 7.90 18.51
CA ALA A 173 -12.34 8.18 19.50
C ALA A 173 -12.91 8.43 20.90
N ALA A 174 -14.12 9.00 21.01
CA ALA A 174 -14.87 9.17 22.25
C ALA A 174 -15.49 7.86 22.78
N GLY A 175 -15.32 6.74 22.07
CA GLY A 175 -15.81 5.41 22.49
C GLY A 175 -17.26 5.12 22.10
N GLU A 176 -17.89 5.92 21.24
CA GLU A 176 -19.20 5.59 20.69
C GLU A 176 -19.14 4.29 19.89
N ARG A 177 -20.01 3.35 20.20
CA ARG A 177 -20.16 2.10 19.46
C ARG A 177 -21.22 2.27 18.39
N PHE A 178 -20.84 2.15 17.14
CA PHE A 178 -21.79 2.11 16.04
C PHE A 178 -22.19 0.65 15.82
N MET A 179 -23.47 0.36 16.03
CA MET A 179 -24.04 -0.95 15.68
C MET A 179 -24.04 -1.05 14.16
N THR A 180 -23.29 -1.99 13.61
CA THR A 180 -23.48 -2.43 12.23
C THR A 180 -24.77 -3.22 12.21
N GLY A 181 -25.80 -2.68 11.54
CA GLY A 181 -27.03 -3.41 11.25
C GLY A 181 -26.80 -4.52 10.24
#